data_9a61d16eb8c1fb911e669507a20c8e16
#
_entry.id   9a61d16eb8c1fb911e669507a20c8e16
#
_cell.length_a   1.000
_cell.length_b   1.000
_cell.length_c   1.000
_cell.angle_alpha   90.00
_cell.angle_beta   90.00
_cell.angle_gamma   90.00
#
_symmetry.space_group_name_H-M   'P 1'
#
loop_
_entity.id
_entity.type
_entity.pdbx_description
1 polymer ?
#
loop_
_entity_poly.entity_id
_entity_poly.type
_entity_poly.pdbx_seq_one_letter_code
_entity_poly.pdbx_strand_id
1 'polypeptide(L)'
;MGKKTILYLLLTAAGAVGEKTADRIQNYATDTRRPAGSCIKPLSVYAPALERGLITWGSLLSDEPLTEAGGRPWPANADGLYRGRVTVAEAVARSLNPPAVELLERVGVRDSLAFLRDGLGMTSLILPTAGAAHDGTLSSLALGQQSVGVTSRELTAAYTALYGGLYREAISYHRVLDREGNVLLENVPAPRSVLSEETAAILTRLLMGVNTLEAGGTAARYLQGISSLGMETAGKTGTTQGGCDRRYIGMTPRLLTGVWMGYDYPARQDGIKGNPCVGIWDELTVICEALYGGSLPRATFDLPESLVEVELCPQSGCMIGPWCAESYTGRPAVRGWFLRGTEPVGTCPFHEEPPITVTPHDPADPDRIPLLPDDLLPDVPREESDPSRKSNLPSRGNAGEKREGGPLPWLSRWFARFARP
;
A
#
# COMPACT_ATOMS: atom_id res chain seq x y z
N MET A 1 -20.03 18.48 -16.81
CA MET A 1 -19.01 18.02 -17.80
C MET A 1 -17.89 17.35 -17.04
N GLY A 2 -17.95 16.03 -16.93
CA GLY A 2 -16.94 15.25 -16.18
C GLY A 2 -15.57 15.40 -16.82
N LYS A 3 -14.59 15.80 -16.05
CA LYS A 3 -13.16 15.78 -16.45
C LYS A 3 -12.79 14.31 -16.67
N LYS A 4 -12.61 13.90 -17.92
CA LYS A 4 -12.06 12.59 -18.24
C LYS A 4 -10.63 12.57 -17.76
N THR A 5 -10.35 11.85 -16.66
CA THR A 5 -9.00 11.54 -16.23
C THR A 5 -8.34 10.71 -17.33
N ILE A 6 -7.29 11.24 -17.95
CA ILE A 6 -6.51 10.52 -18.95
C ILE A 6 -5.51 9.66 -18.17
N LEU A 7 -5.81 8.37 -18.06
CA LEU A 7 -4.88 7.40 -17.48
C LEU A 7 -3.77 7.13 -18.51
N TYR A 8 -2.55 7.54 -18.19
CA TYR A 8 -1.35 7.11 -18.91
C TYR A 8 -0.87 5.81 -18.29
N LEU A 9 -1.24 4.69 -18.90
CA LEU A 9 -0.69 3.39 -18.52
C LEU A 9 0.69 3.26 -19.17
N LEU A 10 1.75 3.63 -18.46
CA LEU A 10 3.11 3.37 -18.89
C LEU A 10 3.54 2.00 -18.37
N LEU A 11 3.30 0.96 -19.17
CA LEU A 11 3.91 -0.35 -18.97
C LEU A 11 5.32 -0.33 -19.57
N THR A 12 6.28 0.12 -18.79
CA THR A 12 7.69 -0.09 -19.13
C THR A 12 8.09 -1.51 -18.74
N ALA A 13 8.20 -2.38 -19.72
CA ALA A 13 8.86 -3.66 -19.55
C ALA A 13 10.38 -3.41 -19.65
N ALA A 14 11.00 -3.00 -18.52
CA ALA A 14 12.44 -2.92 -18.44
C ALA A 14 12.99 -4.33 -18.20
N GLY A 15 13.92 -4.76 -19.04
CA GLY A 15 14.57 -6.07 -18.97
C GLY A 15 15.56 -6.19 -17.81
N ALA A 16 16.47 -7.15 -17.91
CA ALA A 16 17.50 -7.44 -16.92
C ALA A 16 18.49 -6.30 -16.72
N VAL A 17 19.04 -6.19 -15.49
CA VAL A 17 20.22 -5.38 -15.20
C VAL A 17 21.48 -6.17 -15.58
N GLY A 18 22.36 -5.60 -16.41
CA GLY A 18 23.60 -6.23 -16.83
C GLY A 18 23.89 -6.03 -18.32
N GLU A 19 24.99 -6.60 -18.79
CA GLU A 19 25.32 -6.57 -20.21
C GLU A 19 24.38 -7.48 -21.00
N LYS A 20 23.91 -6.99 -22.14
CA LYS A 20 23.17 -7.81 -23.10
C LYS A 20 24.17 -8.75 -23.82
N THR A 21 24.11 -10.01 -23.43
CA THR A 21 25.03 -11.04 -23.96
C THR A 21 24.53 -11.77 -25.21
N ALA A 22 23.24 -11.60 -25.54
CA ALA A 22 22.62 -12.23 -26.70
C ALA A 22 21.44 -11.42 -27.24
N ASP A 23 21.07 -11.65 -28.49
CA ASP A 23 19.79 -11.24 -29.05
C ASP A 23 18.69 -12.18 -28.53
N ARG A 24 17.45 -11.66 -28.33
CA ARG A 24 16.30 -12.42 -27.79
C ARG A 24 16.51 -12.93 -26.37
N ILE A 25 17.05 -12.09 -25.50
CA ILE A 25 17.03 -12.34 -24.05
C ILE A 25 15.60 -12.34 -23.51
N GLN A 26 15.39 -13.11 -22.44
CA GLN A 26 14.12 -13.19 -21.75
C GLN A 26 13.67 -11.80 -21.25
N ASN A 27 12.42 -11.45 -21.50
CA ASN A 27 11.82 -10.26 -20.90
C ASN A 27 11.22 -10.61 -19.54
N TYR A 28 11.89 -10.22 -18.47
CA TYR A 28 11.46 -10.55 -17.10
C TYR A 28 10.11 -9.96 -16.70
N ALA A 29 9.64 -8.92 -17.35
CA ALA A 29 8.33 -8.34 -17.06
C ALA A 29 7.17 -9.13 -17.65
N THR A 30 7.39 -9.80 -18.81
CA THR A 30 6.35 -10.53 -19.57
C THR A 30 6.49 -12.04 -19.50
N ASP A 31 7.70 -12.56 -19.38
CA ASP A 31 7.98 -13.98 -19.56
C ASP A 31 8.28 -14.69 -18.23
N THR A 32 8.70 -13.93 -17.21
CA THR A 32 9.03 -14.48 -15.90
C THR A 32 7.84 -14.46 -14.96
N ARG A 33 7.45 -15.63 -14.50
CA ARG A 33 6.42 -15.80 -13.47
C ARG A 33 7.07 -15.93 -12.12
N ARG A 34 6.60 -15.15 -11.16
CA ARG A 34 7.06 -15.16 -9.76
C ARG A 34 5.90 -14.96 -8.83
N PRO A 35 5.94 -15.53 -7.62
CA PRO A 35 4.94 -15.26 -6.61
C PRO A 35 4.76 -13.76 -6.36
N ALA A 36 3.51 -13.33 -6.24
CA ALA A 36 3.18 -11.90 -6.10
C ALA A 36 3.53 -11.34 -4.72
N GLY A 37 3.68 -12.21 -3.73
CA GLY A 37 3.74 -11.79 -2.34
C GLY A 37 2.51 -10.97 -1.95
N SER A 38 2.63 -10.12 -0.96
CA SER A 38 1.49 -9.30 -0.48
C SER A 38 0.92 -8.31 -1.51
N CYS A 39 1.52 -8.16 -2.69
CA CYS A 39 0.90 -7.38 -3.76
C CYS A 39 -0.39 -8.01 -4.31
N ILE A 40 -0.68 -9.28 -4.01
CA ILE A 40 -1.94 -9.91 -4.41
C ILE A 40 -3.12 -9.48 -3.53
N LYS A 41 -2.90 -9.19 -2.24
CA LYS A 41 -3.94 -8.95 -1.22
C LYS A 41 -5.03 -7.96 -1.62
N PRO A 42 -4.69 -6.77 -2.19
CA PRO A 42 -5.72 -5.82 -2.60
C PRO A 42 -6.72 -6.42 -3.60
N LEU A 43 -6.23 -7.27 -4.50
CA LEU A 43 -7.01 -7.83 -5.60
C LEU A 43 -7.73 -9.11 -5.20
N SER A 44 -7.05 -10.01 -4.49
CA SER A 44 -7.60 -11.33 -4.14
C SER A 44 -8.51 -11.31 -2.92
N VAL A 45 -8.30 -10.36 -2.01
CA VAL A 45 -8.95 -10.34 -0.70
C VAL A 45 -9.83 -9.10 -0.55
N TYR A 46 -9.21 -7.90 -0.54
CA TYR A 46 -9.92 -6.68 -0.16
C TYR A 46 -10.91 -6.20 -1.23
N ALA A 47 -10.57 -6.28 -2.52
CA ALA A 47 -11.47 -5.89 -3.60
C ALA A 47 -12.77 -6.72 -3.58
N PRO A 48 -12.74 -8.06 -3.64
CA PRO A 48 -13.97 -8.84 -3.61
C PRO A 48 -14.73 -8.76 -2.28
N ALA A 49 -14.03 -8.52 -1.17
CA ALA A 49 -14.69 -8.35 0.13
C ALA A 49 -15.45 -7.02 0.23
N LEU A 50 -14.88 -5.92 -0.25
CA LEU A 50 -15.53 -4.62 -0.33
C LEU A 50 -16.70 -4.67 -1.32
N GLU A 51 -16.49 -5.23 -2.51
CA GLU A 51 -17.52 -5.31 -3.57
C GLU A 51 -18.75 -6.08 -3.12
N ARG A 52 -18.58 -7.09 -2.28
CA ARG A 52 -19.68 -7.90 -1.71
C ARG A 52 -20.24 -7.35 -0.41
N GLY A 53 -19.74 -6.21 0.09
CA GLY A 53 -20.18 -5.64 1.37
C GLY A 53 -19.82 -6.50 2.59
N LEU A 54 -18.84 -7.42 2.48
CA LEU A 54 -18.38 -8.24 3.62
C LEU A 54 -17.62 -7.42 4.65
N ILE A 55 -17.03 -6.31 4.20
CA ILE A 55 -16.32 -5.33 5.03
C ILE A 55 -16.62 -3.92 4.55
N THR A 56 -16.42 -2.97 5.45
CA THR A 56 -16.31 -1.53 5.16
C THR A 56 -14.95 -1.03 5.64
N TRP A 57 -14.67 0.25 5.44
CA TRP A 57 -13.44 0.89 5.94
C TRP A 57 -13.22 0.69 7.44
N GLY A 58 -14.29 0.85 8.24
CA GLY A 58 -14.25 0.76 9.69
C GLY A 58 -14.36 -0.67 10.24
N SER A 59 -14.55 -1.69 9.41
CA SER A 59 -14.67 -3.07 9.89
C SER A 59 -13.43 -3.50 10.66
N LEU A 60 -13.64 -4.21 11.76
CA LEU A 60 -12.58 -4.79 12.57
C LEU A 60 -12.30 -6.23 12.14
N LEU A 61 -11.03 -6.55 11.98
CA LEU A 61 -10.50 -7.87 11.63
C LEU A 61 -9.60 -8.38 12.75
N SER A 62 -9.40 -9.69 12.85
CA SER A 62 -8.49 -10.29 13.81
C SER A 62 -7.06 -10.33 13.26
N ASP A 63 -6.10 -9.78 14.00
CA ASP A 63 -4.66 -9.95 13.74
C ASP A 63 -4.07 -10.93 14.76
N GLU A 64 -4.66 -12.13 14.79
CA GLU A 64 -4.21 -13.27 15.60
C GLU A 64 -3.96 -14.49 14.72
N PRO A 65 -3.10 -15.43 15.10
CA PRO A 65 -2.88 -16.63 14.31
C PRO A 65 -4.18 -17.46 14.24
N LEU A 66 -4.48 -17.96 13.04
CA LEU A 66 -5.68 -18.79 12.83
C LEU A 66 -5.44 -20.25 13.22
N THR A 67 -4.22 -20.73 13.08
CA THR A 67 -3.84 -22.12 13.33
C THR A 67 -2.35 -22.23 13.60
N GLU A 68 -1.86 -23.45 13.73
CA GLU A 68 -0.44 -23.77 13.77
C GLU A 68 -0.01 -24.52 12.52
N ALA A 69 1.16 -24.17 12.00
CA ALA A 69 1.81 -24.86 10.90
C ALA A 69 3.23 -25.22 11.29
N GLY A 70 3.55 -26.52 11.36
CA GLY A 70 4.86 -26.99 11.78
C GLY A 70 5.25 -26.56 13.20
N GLY A 71 4.29 -26.51 14.12
CA GLY A 71 4.49 -26.10 15.52
C GLY A 71 4.74 -24.59 15.69
N ARG A 72 4.34 -23.78 14.73
CA ARG A 72 4.45 -22.30 14.79
C ARG A 72 3.11 -21.66 14.46
N PRO A 73 2.77 -20.54 15.12
CA PRO A 73 1.57 -19.78 14.80
C PRO A 73 1.52 -19.39 13.30
N TRP A 74 0.38 -19.61 12.67
CA TRP A 74 0.17 -19.30 11.25
C TRP A 74 -1.18 -18.58 11.03
N PRO A 75 -1.25 -17.60 10.10
CA PRO A 75 -0.12 -16.98 9.40
C PRO A 75 0.63 -16.00 10.32
N ALA A 76 1.94 -15.90 10.15
CA ALA A 76 2.75 -14.93 10.89
C ALA A 76 2.86 -13.60 10.12
N ASN A 77 2.84 -12.48 10.82
CA ASN A 77 3.17 -11.18 10.25
C ASN A 77 4.67 -11.05 9.95
N ALA A 78 5.03 -10.13 9.06
CA ALA A 78 6.43 -9.93 8.65
C ALA A 78 7.34 -9.47 9.80
N ASP A 79 6.79 -8.76 10.78
CA ASP A 79 7.46 -8.31 11.99
C ASP A 79 7.35 -9.30 13.16
N GLY A 80 6.62 -10.40 12.98
CA GLY A 80 6.38 -11.42 14.00
C GLY A 80 5.43 -11.00 15.12
N LEU A 81 4.78 -9.83 15.02
CA LEU A 81 3.89 -9.31 16.05
C LEU A 81 2.42 -9.50 15.66
N TYR A 82 1.57 -9.77 16.64
CA TYR A 82 0.11 -9.79 16.52
C TYR A 82 -0.48 -8.64 17.32
N ARG A 83 -1.53 -7.99 16.77
CA ARG A 83 -2.12 -6.75 17.29
C ARG A 83 -3.53 -6.92 17.82
N GLY A 84 -4.04 -8.14 17.83
CA GLY A 84 -5.42 -8.42 18.19
C GLY A 84 -6.40 -7.85 17.17
N ARG A 85 -7.32 -7.01 17.59
CA ARG A 85 -8.31 -6.39 16.67
C ARG A 85 -7.72 -5.16 16.00
N VAL A 86 -7.83 -5.11 14.68
CA VAL A 86 -7.35 -4.00 13.83
C VAL A 86 -8.43 -3.58 12.84
N THR A 87 -8.41 -2.32 12.42
CA THR A 87 -9.28 -1.87 11.32
C THR A 87 -8.80 -2.39 9.96
N VAL A 88 -9.70 -2.43 8.98
CA VAL A 88 -9.33 -2.74 7.58
C VAL A 88 -8.23 -1.80 7.10
N ALA A 89 -8.30 -0.50 7.44
CA ALA A 89 -7.29 0.48 7.06
C ALA A 89 -5.90 0.13 7.61
N GLU A 90 -5.80 -0.23 8.90
CA GLU A 90 -4.54 -0.66 9.51
C GLU A 90 -4.02 -1.97 8.91
N ALA A 91 -4.91 -2.95 8.68
CA ALA A 91 -4.56 -4.23 8.09
C ALA A 91 -3.96 -4.07 6.67
N VAL A 92 -4.52 -3.18 5.86
CA VAL A 92 -4.03 -2.87 4.50
C VAL A 92 -2.71 -2.12 4.55
N ALA A 93 -2.62 -1.04 5.35
CA ALA A 93 -1.44 -0.19 5.44
C ALA A 93 -0.20 -0.98 5.91
N ARG A 94 -0.36 -1.78 6.96
CA ARG A 94 0.70 -2.62 7.54
C ARG A 94 0.89 -3.95 6.82
N SER A 95 -0.01 -4.27 5.86
CA SER A 95 0.05 -5.54 5.10
C SER A 95 -0.05 -6.79 5.97
N LEU A 96 -0.90 -6.77 7.00
CA LEU A 96 -1.04 -7.86 7.97
C LEU A 96 -1.51 -9.15 7.28
N ASN A 97 -1.02 -10.28 7.79
CA ASN A 97 -1.29 -11.59 7.20
C ASN A 97 -2.54 -12.28 7.78
N PRO A 98 -2.73 -12.36 9.11
CA PRO A 98 -3.93 -12.99 9.69
C PRO A 98 -5.23 -12.37 9.17
N PRO A 99 -5.42 -11.03 9.17
CA PRO A 99 -6.62 -10.42 8.64
C PRO A 99 -6.91 -10.76 7.18
N ALA A 100 -5.84 -10.88 6.36
CA ALA A 100 -5.99 -11.20 4.95
C ALA A 100 -6.43 -12.67 4.73
N VAL A 101 -5.93 -13.60 5.55
CA VAL A 101 -6.33 -15.02 5.47
C VAL A 101 -7.75 -15.20 5.96
N GLU A 102 -8.11 -14.66 7.14
CA GLU A 102 -9.48 -14.69 7.67
C GLU A 102 -10.48 -14.14 6.64
N LEU A 103 -10.17 -12.99 6.07
CA LEU A 103 -11.07 -12.35 5.12
C LEU A 103 -11.18 -13.14 3.80
N LEU A 104 -10.11 -13.80 3.34
CA LEU A 104 -10.16 -14.66 2.17
C LEU A 104 -11.04 -15.90 2.41
N GLU A 105 -11.05 -16.45 3.62
CA GLU A 105 -12.00 -17.54 3.96
C GLU A 105 -13.45 -17.09 3.81
N ARG A 106 -13.76 -15.84 4.22
CA ARG A 106 -15.10 -15.25 4.05
C ARG A 106 -15.44 -14.93 2.59
N VAL A 107 -14.47 -14.49 1.80
CA VAL A 107 -14.62 -14.26 0.36
C VAL A 107 -14.82 -15.57 -0.39
N GLY A 108 -14.13 -16.61 0.01
CA GLY A 108 -14.06 -17.90 -0.66
C GLY A 108 -12.89 -17.97 -1.66
N VAL A 109 -12.03 -18.97 -1.46
CA VAL A 109 -10.83 -19.20 -2.29
C VAL A 109 -11.17 -19.37 -3.77
N ARG A 110 -12.26 -20.10 -4.09
CA ARG A 110 -12.70 -20.34 -5.47
C ARG A 110 -13.12 -19.04 -6.16
N ASP A 111 -13.89 -18.21 -5.48
CA ASP A 111 -14.42 -16.97 -6.03
C ASP A 111 -13.30 -15.95 -6.22
N SER A 112 -12.37 -15.86 -5.27
CA SER A 112 -11.18 -15.03 -5.39
C SER A 112 -10.32 -15.44 -6.58
N LEU A 113 -10.07 -16.74 -6.77
CA LEU A 113 -9.29 -17.26 -7.90
C LEU A 113 -9.97 -16.97 -9.24
N ALA A 114 -11.28 -17.15 -9.34
CA ALA A 114 -12.06 -16.82 -10.53
C ALA A 114 -12.01 -15.32 -10.82
N PHE A 115 -12.16 -14.46 -9.82
CA PHE A 115 -12.07 -13.01 -9.97
C PHE A 115 -10.70 -12.58 -10.51
N LEU A 116 -9.61 -13.14 -9.96
CA LEU A 116 -8.25 -12.83 -10.43
C LEU A 116 -8.02 -13.28 -11.88
N ARG A 117 -8.46 -14.48 -12.26
CA ARG A 117 -8.23 -15.02 -13.59
C ARG A 117 -9.15 -14.42 -14.64
N ASP A 118 -10.45 -14.51 -14.40
CA ASP A 118 -11.47 -14.18 -15.39
C ASP A 118 -11.80 -12.67 -15.37
N GLY A 119 -11.81 -12.06 -14.18
CA GLY A 119 -11.99 -10.63 -14.01
C GLY A 119 -10.74 -9.83 -14.36
N LEU A 120 -9.61 -10.15 -13.76
CA LEU A 120 -8.39 -9.35 -13.82
C LEU A 120 -7.30 -9.89 -14.77
N GLY A 121 -7.60 -10.91 -15.56
CA GLY A 121 -6.71 -11.42 -16.60
C GLY A 121 -5.41 -12.08 -16.11
N MET A 122 -5.37 -12.53 -14.83
CA MET A 122 -4.19 -13.20 -14.26
C MET A 122 -4.15 -14.67 -14.65
N THR A 123 -4.01 -14.95 -15.95
CA THR A 123 -4.14 -16.29 -16.55
C THR A 123 -3.02 -17.26 -16.18
N SER A 124 -1.90 -16.74 -15.66
CA SER A 124 -0.78 -17.54 -15.17
C SER A 124 -1.08 -18.32 -13.89
N LEU A 125 -2.12 -17.95 -13.13
CA LEU A 125 -2.54 -18.65 -11.91
C LEU A 125 -3.02 -20.08 -12.26
N ILE A 126 -2.54 -21.08 -11.51
CA ILE A 126 -2.83 -22.47 -11.74
C ILE A 126 -4.14 -22.87 -11.08
N LEU A 127 -5.07 -23.41 -11.89
CA LEU A 127 -6.34 -23.91 -11.40
C LEU A 127 -6.17 -25.23 -10.60
N PRO A 128 -7.03 -25.50 -9.61
CA PRO A 128 -7.04 -26.77 -8.91
C PRO A 128 -7.30 -27.95 -9.87
N THR A 129 -6.31 -28.85 -9.92
CA THR A 129 -6.40 -30.14 -10.61
C THR A 129 -5.98 -31.24 -9.65
N ALA A 130 -6.59 -32.40 -9.75
CA ALA A 130 -6.32 -33.51 -8.83
C ALA A 130 -4.84 -33.90 -8.83
N GLY A 131 -4.23 -33.90 -7.64
CA GLY A 131 -2.84 -34.36 -7.44
C GLY A 131 -1.74 -33.42 -7.90
N ALA A 132 -2.06 -32.21 -8.40
CA ALA A 132 -1.08 -31.22 -8.83
C ALA A 132 -1.04 -29.99 -7.91
N ALA A 133 0.10 -29.33 -7.87
CA ALA A 133 0.22 -28.02 -7.22
C ALA A 133 -0.67 -27.00 -7.92
N HIS A 134 -1.41 -26.19 -7.16
CA HIS A 134 -2.33 -25.21 -7.69
C HIS A 134 -2.39 -23.96 -6.81
N ASP A 135 -2.96 -22.88 -7.33
CA ASP A 135 -3.02 -21.58 -6.64
C ASP A 135 -4.36 -21.34 -5.91
N GLY A 136 -5.27 -22.29 -5.96
CA GLY A 136 -6.54 -22.25 -5.20
C GLY A 136 -6.34 -22.60 -3.73
N THR A 137 -5.50 -21.87 -2.99
CA THR A 137 -5.23 -22.05 -1.56
C THR A 137 -5.21 -20.73 -0.82
N LEU A 138 -5.42 -20.75 0.50
CA LEU A 138 -5.33 -19.57 1.34
C LEU A 138 -3.93 -18.92 1.24
N SER A 139 -2.88 -19.73 1.28
CA SER A 139 -1.49 -19.27 1.21
C SER A 139 -1.19 -18.58 -0.13
N SER A 140 -1.66 -19.15 -1.25
CA SER A 140 -1.44 -18.58 -2.57
C SER A 140 -2.17 -17.26 -2.76
N LEU A 141 -3.43 -17.17 -2.33
CA LEU A 141 -4.28 -16.02 -2.64
C LEU A 141 -4.24 -14.93 -1.56
N ALA A 142 -4.15 -15.26 -0.26
CA ALA A 142 -4.04 -14.25 0.78
C ALA A 142 -2.62 -13.75 1.03
N LEU A 143 -1.60 -14.60 0.81
CA LEU A 143 -0.21 -14.26 1.12
C LEU A 143 0.68 -14.12 -0.12
N GLY A 144 0.14 -14.47 -1.29
CA GLY A 144 0.87 -14.38 -2.54
C GLY A 144 1.96 -15.44 -2.71
N GLN A 145 1.78 -16.59 -2.09
CA GLN A 145 2.69 -17.73 -2.19
C GLN A 145 2.23 -18.70 -3.29
N GLN A 146 2.09 -18.19 -4.50
CA GLN A 146 1.69 -19.00 -5.66
C GLN A 146 2.75 -20.04 -6.00
N SER A 147 2.28 -21.15 -6.59
CA SER A 147 3.14 -22.28 -6.97
C SER A 147 4.19 -21.91 -8.01
N VAL A 148 3.81 -21.17 -9.04
CA VAL A 148 4.69 -20.61 -10.07
C VAL A 148 4.70 -19.09 -10.03
N GLY A 149 3.54 -18.50 -9.78
CA GLY A 149 3.35 -17.06 -9.70
C GLY A 149 2.80 -16.46 -10.98
N VAL A 150 2.88 -15.14 -11.04
CA VAL A 150 2.34 -14.31 -12.12
C VAL A 150 3.44 -13.43 -12.71
N THR A 151 3.26 -12.98 -13.94
CA THR A 151 4.17 -12.01 -14.55
C THR A 151 3.99 -10.63 -13.93
N SER A 152 5.02 -9.78 -13.98
CA SER A 152 4.92 -8.39 -13.53
C SER A 152 3.89 -7.63 -14.36
N ARG A 153 3.77 -7.95 -15.66
CA ARG A 153 2.76 -7.39 -16.56
C ARG A 153 1.34 -7.71 -16.11
N GLU A 154 1.02 -9.00 -15.86
CA GLU A 154 -0.32 -9.40 -15.39
C GLU A 154 -0.69 -8.73 -14.09
N LEU A 155 0.22 -8.76 -13.10
CA LEU A 155 -0.04 -8.16 -11.79
C LEU A 155 -0.25 -6.65 -11.89
N THR A 156 0.58 -5.95 -12.67
CA THR A 156 0.42 -4.49 -12.83
C THR A 156 -0.86 -4.15 -13.60
N ALA A 157 -1.18 -4.89 -14.67
CA ALA A 157 -2.42 -4.69 -15.42
C ALA A 157 -3.66 -4.90 -14.55
N ALA A 158 -3.65 -5.87 -13.64
CA ALA A 158 -4.76 -6.13 -12.73
C ALA A 158 -5.09 -4.93 -11.81
N TYR A 159 -4.08 -4.14 -11.43
CA TYR A 159 -4.28 -2.92 -10.64
C TYR A 159 -4.95 -1.79 -11.42
N THR A 160 -5.09 -1.87 -12.75
CA THR A 160 -5.88 -0.89 -13.50
C THR A 160 -7.34 -0.85 -13.06
N ALA A 161 -7.85 -1.95 -12.50
CA ALA A 161 -9.19 -2.02 -11.91
C ALA A 161 -9.43 -0.98 -10.80
N LEU A 162 -8.39 -0.47 -10.17
CA LEU A 162 -8.48 0.58 -9.14
C LEU A 162 -8.76 1.97 -9.72
N TYR A 163 -8.69 2.14 -11.03
CA TYR A 163 -9.09 3.37 -11.71
C TYR A 163 -10.53 3.21 -12.25
N GLY A 164 -11.51 3.53 -11.39
CA GLY A 164 -12.92 3.52 -11.73
C GLY A 164 -13.51 2.12 -11.98
N GLY A 165 -12.95 1.07 -11.38
CA GLY A 165 -13.44 -0.30 -11.50
C GLY A 165 -13.15 -0.99 -12.83
N LEU A 166 -12.31 -0.41 -13.70
CA LEU A 166 -12.10 -0.83 -15.07
C LEU A 166 -10.76 -1.55 -15.26
N TYR A 167 -10.79 -2.86 -15.43
CA TYR A 167 -9.62 -3.62 -15.88
C TYR A 167 -9.26 -3.26 -17.31
N ARG A 168 -7.97 -3.00 -17.53
CA ARG A 168 -7.38 -2.72 -18.84
C ARG A 168 -6.25 -3.70 -19.11
N GLU A 169 -6.35 -4.37 -20.24
CA GLU A 169 -5.30 -5.29 -20.66
C GLU A 169 -4.03 -4.51 -21.01
N ALA A 170 -2.89 -5.07 -20.61
CA ALA A 170 -1.58 -4.51 -20.97
C ALA A 170 -1.27 -4.81 -22.43
N ILE A 171 -0.99 -3.77 -23.21
CA ILE A 171 -0.63 -3.86 -24.62
C ILE A 171 0.78 -3.31 -24.85
N SER A 172 1.46 -3.81 -25.87
CA SER A 172 2.80 -3.35 -26.27
C SER A 172 2.78 -2.34 -27.41
N TYR A 173 1.67 -2.23 -28.12
CA TYR A 173 1.47 -1.28 -29.19
C TYR A 173 -0.02 -0.93 -29.33
N HIS A 174 -0.32 0.28 -29.77
CA HIS A 174 -1.67 0.69 -30.15
C HIS A 174 -1.92 0.46 -31.64
N ARG A 175 -0.94 0.78 -32.46
CA ARG A 175 -1.09 0.75 -33.90
C ARG A 175 0.26 0.49 -34.57
N VAL A 176 0.25 -0.30 -35.62
CA VAL A 176 1.38 -0.51 -36.53
C VAL A 176 1.00 0.04 -37.89
N LEU A 177 1.86 0.89 -38.44
CA LEU A 177 1.66 1.53 -39.75
C LEU A 177 2.67 1.01 -40.75
N ASP A 178 2.31 0.96 -42.05
CA ASP A 178 3.25 0.81 -43.12
C ASP A 178 4.05 2.11 -43.40
N ARG A 179 4.89 2.12 -44.42
CA ARG A 179 5.71 3.29 -44.79
C ARG A 179 4.87 4.43 -45.36
N GLU A 180 3.72 4.11 -45.91
CA GLU A 180 2.73 5.04 -46.49
C GLU A 180 1.76 5.62 -45.45
N GLY A 181 1.82 5.09 -44.20
CA GLY A 181 0.97 5.56 -43.09
C GLY A 181 -0.36 4.81 -42.96
N ASN A 182 -0.59 3.74 -43.74
CA ASN A 182 -1.77 2.90 -43.61
C ASN A 182 -1.67 2.01 -42.37
N VAL A 183 -2.80 1.77 -41.72
CA VAL A 183 -2.85 0.90 -40.52
C VAL A 183 -2.73 -0.56 -40.93
N LEU A 184 -1.64 -1.21 -40.52
CA LEU A 184 -1.44 -2.66 -40.67
C LEU A 184 -2.06 -3.46 -39.52
N LEU A 185 -1.90 -2.96 -38.29
CA LEU A 185 -2.47 -3.57 -37.08
C LEU A 185 -3.00 -2.48 -36.15
N GLU A 186 -4.11 -2.78 -35.51
CA GLU A 186 -4.65 -1.96 -34.42
C GLU A 186 -4.93 -2.84 -33.23
N ASN A 187 -4.49 -2.40 -32.03
CA ASN A 187 -4.64 -3.11 -30.78
C ASN A 187 -5.15 -2.15 -29.69
N VAL A 188 -6.45 -2.04 -29.59
CA VAL A 188 -7.14 -1.17 -28.61
C VAL A 188 -8.20 -1.99 -27.89
N PRO A 189 -7.79 -2.87 -26.94
CA PRO A 189 -8.75 -3.68 -26.19
C PRO A 189 -9.68 -2.80 -25.37
N ALA A 190 -10.97 -3.12 -25.39
CA ALA A 190 -11.97 -2.40 -24.60
C ALA A 190 -11.75 -2.68 -23.10
N PRO A 191 -11.83 -1.65 -22.24
CA PRO A 191 -11.83 -1.84 -20.80
C PRO A 191 -13.03 -2.69 -20.36
N ARG A 192 -12.83 -3.54 -19.35
CA ARG A 192 -13.90 -4.35 -18.75
C ARG A 192 -14.22 -3.83 -17.35
N SER A 193 -15.49 -3.61 -17.05
CA SER A 193 -15.94 -3.33 -15.68
C SER A 193 -15.84 -4.61 -14.86
N VAL A 194 -15.11 -4.54 -13.74
CA VAL A 194 -14.82 -5.68 -12.86
C VAL A 194 -15.08 -5.37 -11.39
N LEU A 195 -15.17 -4.10 -11.04
CA LEU A 195 -15.54 -3.58 -9.72
C LEU A 195 -16.48 -2.39 -9.91
N SER A 196 -17.23 -2.06 -8.88
CA SER A 196 -17.91 -0.76 -8.79
C SER A 196 -16.86 0.36 -8.68
N GLU A 197 -17.23 1.55 -9.12
CA GLU A 197 -16.38 2.74 -9.02
C GLU A 197 -16.10 3.07 -7.55
N GLU A 198 -17.09 2.88 -6.68
CA GLU A 198 -17.01 3.07 -5.25
C GLU A 198 -16.01 2.12 -4.60
N THR A 199 -16.09 0.82 -4.89
CA THR A 199 -15.12 -0.16 -4.38
C THR A 199 -13.69 0.19 -4.82
N ALA A 200 -13.52 0.54 -6.09
CA ALA A 200 -12.21 0.94 -6.61
C ALA A 200 -11.66 2.18 -5.89
N ALA A 201 -12.50 3.19 -5.66
CA ALA A 201 -12.11 4.41 -4.96
C ALA A 201 -11.79 4.15 -3.48
N ILE A 202 -12.63 3.39 -2.75
CA ILE A 202 -12.38 3.02 -1.35
C ILE A 202 -11.06 2.26 -1.23
N LEU A 203 -10.84 1.26 -2.09
CA LEU A 203 -9.61 0.47 -2.04
C LEU A 203 -8.36 1.30 -2.39
N THR A 204 -8.47 2.22 -3.35
CA THR A 204 -7.39 3.16 -3.65
C THR A 204 -7.06 4.04 -2.44
N ARG A 205 -8.06 4.58 -1.75
CA ARG A 205 -7.87 5.35 -0.52
C ARG A 205 -7.24 4.52 0.61
N LEU A 206 -7.63 3.25 0.79
CA LEU A 206 -6.97 2.32 1.72
C LEU A 206 -5.50 2.12 1.37
N LEU A 207 -5.18 2.00 0.08
CA LEU A 207 -3.81 1.82 -0.41
C LEU A 207 -2.94 3.08 -0.29
N MET A 208 -3.53 4.27 -0.17
CA MET A 208 -2.79 5.48 0.20
C MET A 208 -2.18 5.34 1.59
N GLY A 209 -2.84 4.63 2.51
CA GLY A 209 -2.30 4.33 3.84
C GLY A 209 -0.99 3.53 3.80
N VAL A 210 -0.75 2.71 2.77
CA VAL A 210 0.53 2.00 2.58
C VAL A 210 1.70 2.97 2.36
N ASN A 211 1.41 4.15 1.83
CA ASN A 211 2.37 5.20 1.50
C ASN A 211 2.48 6.29 2.59
N THR A 212 1.75 6.14 3.70
CA THR A 212 1.63 7.15 4.76
C THR A 212 2.28 6.65 6.06
N LEU A 213 3.14 7.47 6.68
CA LEU A 213 3.87 7.11 7.91
C LEU A 213 2.92 6.94 9.10
N GLU A 214 1.96 7.83 9.25
CA GLU A 214 0.99 7.84 10.35
C GLU A 214 0.14 6.57 10.36
N ALA A 215 -0.14 6.00 9.19
CA ALA A 215 -0.83 4.72 9.06
C ALA A 215 0.07 3.50 9.32
N GLY A 216 1.37 3.70 9.55
CA GLY A 216 2.36 2.62 9.64
C GLY A 216 2.63 1.94 8.30
N GLY A 217 2.47 2.67 7.21
CA GLY A 217 2.55 2.18 5.84
C GLY A 217 3.90 1.59 5.47
N THR A 218 3.87 0.45 4.78
CA THR A 218 5.08 -0.33 4.46
C THR A 218 5.97 0.31 3.39
N ALA A 219 5.46 1.27 2.61
CA ALA A 219 6.20 1.99 1.58
C ALA A 219 6.65 3.40 2.02
N ALA A 220 6.01 3.97 3.03
CA ALA A 220 6.08 5.39 3.37
C ALA A 220 7.50 5.98 3.50
N ARG A 221 8.44 5.22 4.08
CA ARG A 221 9.83 5.69 4.32
C ARG A 221 10.67 5.84 3.05
N TYR A 222 10.19 5.32 1.92
CA TYR A 222 10.93 5.29 0.65
C TYR A 222 10.40 6.29 -0.38
N LEU A 223 9.26 6.93 -0.12
CA LEU A 223 8.55 7.82 -1.06
C LEU A 223 8.90 9.29 -0.78
N GLN A 224 10.16 9.66 -0.92
CA GLN A 224 10.61 11.03 -0.64
C GLN A 224 10.45 11.96 -1.84
N GLY A 225 10.71 11.46 -3.04
CA GLY A 225 10.66 12.24 -4.27
C GLY A 225 9.24 12.65 -4.63
N ILE A 226 8.35 11.69 -4.78
CA ILE A 226 6.95 11.94 -5.19
C ILE A 226 6.18 12.73 -4.11
N SER A 227 6.47 12.50 -2.84
CA SER A 227 5.87 13.24 -1.73
C SER A 227 6.20 14.74 -1.81
N SER A 228 7.41 15.11 -2.27
CA SER A 228 7.81 16.50 -2.45
C SER A 228 7.00 17.23 -3.52
N LEU A 229 6.41 16.49 -4.48
CA LEU A 229 5.53 17.05 -5.50
C LEU A 229 4.11 17.29 -4.98
N GLY A 230 3.78 16.81 -3.77
CA GLY A 230 2.47 16.93 -3.16
C GLY A 230 1.36 16.23 -3.96
N MET A 231 1.69 15.14 -4.63
CA MET A 231 0.78 14.32 -5.41
C MET A 231 0.23 13.17 -4.57
N GLU A 232 -1.05 12.85 -4.73
CA GLU A 232 -1.61 11.65 -4.12
C GLU A 232 -0.98 10.40 -4.74
N THR A 233 -0.62 9.46 -3.88
CA THR A 233 -0.07 8.17 -4.29
C THR A 233 -0.71 7.04 -3.50
N ALA A 234 -0.92 5.92 -4.17
CA ALA A 234 -1.37 4.68 -3.56
C ALA A 234 -0.47 3.53 -4.02
N GLY A 235 -0.41 2.46 -3.26
CA GLY A 235 0.43 1.33 -3.69
C GLY A 235 0.43 0.15 -2.74
N LYS A 236 1.17 -0.87 -3.12
CA LYS A 236 1.31 -2.08 -2.30
C LYS A 236 2.70 -2.69 -2.44
N THR A 237 3.33 -2.94 -1.31
CA THR A 237 4.58 -3.70 -1.22
C THR A 237 4.30 -5.21 -1.24
N GLY A 238 5.21 -5.96 -1.81
CA GLY A 238 5.23 -7.41 -1.77
C GLY A 238 6.63 -7.94 -1.50
N THR A 239 6.71 -8.95 -0.64
CA THR A 239 7.92 -9.71 -0.39
C THR A 239 7.51 -11.16 -0.26
N THR A 240 8.20 -12.05 -0.98
CA THR A 240 7.93 -13.50 -0.89
C THR A 240 8.69 -14.11 0.28
N GLN A 241 8.29 -15.32 0.66
CA GLN A 241 8.94 -16.06 1.72
C GLN A 241 10.46 -16.16 1.50
N GLY A 242 11.23 -15.93 2.55
CA GLY A 242 12.68 -15.89 2.47
C GLY A 242 13.27 -14.67 1.76
N GLY A 243 12.46 -13.71 1.31
CA GLY A 243 12.94 -12.49 0.63
C GLY A 243 13.54 -12.75 -0.74
N CYS A 244 13.07 -13.80 -1.45
CA CYS A 244 13.54 -14.13 -2.80
C CYS A 244 13.07 -13.13 -3.86
N ASP A 245 11.87 -12.60 -3.69
CA ASP A 245 11.28 -11.60 -4.57
C ASP A 245 10.82 -10.40 -3.76
N ARG A 246 11.06 -9.21 -4.27
CA ARG A 246 10.51 -7.96 -3.77
C ARG A 246 9.74 -7.28 -4.87
N ARG A 247 8.61 -6.67 -4.50
CA ARG A 247 7.72 -5.98 -5.44
C ARG A 247 7.19 -4.69 -4.84
N TYR A 248 6.88 -3.78 -5.71
CA TYR A 248 6.01 -2.65 -5.41
C TYR A 248 5.15 -2.35 -6.62
N ILE A 249 3.86 -2.28 -6.42
CA ILE A 249 2.91 -1.74 -7.39
C ILE A 249 2.48 -0.39 -6.84
N GLY A 250 2.83 0.67 -7.54
CA GLY A 250 2.51 2.02 -7.13
C GLY A 250 1.75 2.78 -8.20
N MET A 251 0.91 3.70 -7.77
CA MET A 251 0.03 4.46 -8.62
C MET A 251 -0.07 5.92 -8.17
N THR A 252 -0.13 6.81 -9.14
CA THR A 252 -0.60 8.18 -9.02
C THR A 252 -1.96 8.28 -9.71
N PRO A 253 -2.68 9.39 -9.66
CA PRO A 253 -3.90 9.56 -10.45
C PRO A 253 -3.74 9.39 -11.97
N ARG A 254 -2.49 9.39 -12.47
CA ARG A 254 -2.16 9.32 -13.91
C ARG A 254 -1.34 8.12 -14.32
N LEU A 255 -0.52 7.60 -13.41
CA LEU A 255 0.47 6.57 -13.71
C LEU A 255 0.28 5.35 -12.81
N LEU A 256 0.44 4.17 -13.40
CA LEU A 256 0.50 2.91 -12.69
C LEU A 256 1.77 2.17 -13.12
N THR A 257 2.62 1.83 -12.17
CA THR A 257 3.88 1.16 -12.45
C THR A 257 4.14 0.03 -11.46
N GLY A 258 4.56 -1.12 -11.97
CA GLY A 258 5.01 -2.24 -11.16
C GLY A 258 6.52 -2.42 -11.25
N VAL A 259 7.18 -2.55 -10.11
CA VAL A 259 8.61 -2.85 -10.01
C VAL A 259 8.79 -4.20 -9.32
N TRP A 260 9.60 -5.06 -9.92
CA TRP A 260 10.01 -6.34 -9.35
C TRP A 260 11.53 -6.44 -9.29
N MET A 261 12.03 -7.04 -8.22
CA MET A 261 13.44 -7.36 -8.05
C MET A 261 13.57 -8.80 -7.55
N GLY A 262 14.37 -9.57 -8.23
CA GLY A 262 14.69 -10.97 -7.92
C GLY A 262 15.86 -11.46 -8.73
N TYR A 263 16.22 -12.72 -8.52
CA TYR A 263 17.23 -13.42 -9.34
C TYR A 263 16.54 -14.33 -10.37
N ASP A 264 17.26 -14.74 -11.39
CA ASP A 264 16.79 -15.67 -12.42
C ASP A 264 16.24 -16.97 -11.82
N TYR A 265 16.94 -17.50 -10.83
CA TYR A 265 16.47 -18.58 -9.97
C TYR A 265 16.09 -18.02 -8.59
N PRO A 266 15.01 -18.50 -7.97
CA PRO A 266 14.60 -18.05 -6.64
C PRO A 266 15.73 -18.22 -5.63
N ALA A 267 16.28 -17.11 -5.15
CA ALA A 267 17.33 -17.10 -4.15
C ALA A 267 17.12 -15.91 -3.18
N ARG A 268 17.53 -16.09 -1.94
CA ARG A 268 17.47 -15.02 -0.95
C ARG A 268 18.31 -13.84 -1.38
N GLN A 269 17.76 -12.65 -1.21
CA GLN A 269 18.46 -11.39 -1.48
C GLN A 269 19.15 -10.93 -0.20
N ASP A 270 20.19 -11.64 0.21
CA ASP A 270 20.93 -11.34 1.43
C ASP A 270 21.65 -9.98 1.34
N GLY A 271 21.70 -9.27 2.45
CA GLY A 271 22.29 -7.93 2.53
C GLY A 271 21.40 -6.79 2.03
N ILE A 272 20.29 -7.06 1.36
CA ILE A 272 19.35 -6.03 0.92
C ILE A 272 18.36 -5.71 2.05
N LYS A 273 18.46 -4.49 2.57
CA LYS A 273 17.54 -3.99 3.60
C LYS A 273 16.30 -3.35 2.98
N GLY A 274 15.14 -3.62 3.56
CA GLY A 274 13.87 -3.03 3.17
C GLY A 274 13.37 -3.48 1.79
N ASN A 275 12.68 -2.61 1.07
CA ASN A 275 12.14 -2.88 -0.26
C ASN A 275 12.62 -1.82 -1.28
N PRO A 276 13.75 -2.04 -1.97
CA PRO A 276 14.27 -1.11 -2.96
C PRO A 276 13.33 -0.83 -4.14
N CYS A 277 12.38 -1.73 -4.41
CA CYS A 277 11.39 -1.51 -5.48
C CYS A 277 10.58 -0.22 -5.26
N VAL A 278 10.34 0.17 -4.00
CA VAL A 278 9.64 1.41 -3.68
C VAL A 278 10.46 2.63 -4.08
N GLY A 279 11.77 2.66 -3.74
CA GLY A 279 12.65 3.77 -4.11
C GLY A 279 12.83 3.89 -5.62
N ILE A 280 12.96 2.75 -6.33
CA ILE A 280 13.02 2.73 -7.81
C ILE A 280 11.72 3.30 -8.40
N TRP A 281 10.58 2.91 -7.85
CA TRP A 281 9.28 3.43 -8.26
C TRP A 281 9.17 4.93 -8.03
N ASP A 282 9.61 5.41 -6.86
CA ASP A 282 9.59 6.82 -6.49
C ASP A 282 10.36 7.68 -7.49
N GLU A 283 11.60 7.32 -7.77
CA GLU A 283 12.46 8.02 -8.73
C GLU A 283 11.90 7.98 -10.16
N LEU A 284 11.46 6.81 -10.61
CA LEU A 284 10.88 6.64 -11.94
C LEU A 284 9.61 7.47 -12.10
N THR A 285 8.75 7.47 -11.09
CA THR A 285 7.48 8.20 -11.13
C THR A 285 7.71 9.71 -11.16
N VAL A 286 8.67 10.23 -10.39
CA VAL A 286 9.08 11.65 -10.43
C VAL A 286 9.52 12.04 -11.85
N ILE A 287 10.33 11.21 -12.51
CA ILE A 287 10.78 11.46 -13.88
C ILE A 287 9.59 11.44 -14.86
N CYS A 288 8.73 10.43 -14.77
CA CYS A 288 7.56 10.32 -15.63
C CYS A 288 6.59 11.50 -15.45
N GLU A 289 6.33 11.92 -14.22
CA GLU A 289 5.49 13.09 -13.93
C GLU A 289 6.13 14.38 -14.46
N ALA A 290 7.45 14.52 -14.39
CA ALA A 290 8.14 15.67 -14.98
C ALA A 290 8.04 15.69 -16.51
N LEU A 291 8.15 14.53 -17.16
CA LEU A 291 8.11 14.42 -18.61
C LEU A 291 6.69 14.57 -19.20
N TYR A 292 5.71 13.98 -18.56
CA TYR A 292 4.34 13.88 -19.09
C TYR A 292 3.35 14.75 -18.34
N GLY A 293 3.64 15.11 -17.09
CA GLY A 293 2.76 15.89 -16.22
C GLY A 293 3.08 17.38 -16.15
N GLY A 294 4.17 17.83 -16.73
CA GLY A 294 4.83 19.13 -16.48
C GLY A 294 4.00 20.42 -16.61
N SER A 295 2.83 20.39 -17.26
CA SER A 295 1.89 21.52 -17.34
C SER A 295 0.52 21.22 -16.75
N LEU A 296 0.33 20.01 -16.19
CA LEU A 296 -0.96 19.60 -15.66
C LEU A 296 -1.05 19.99 -14.18
N PRO A 297 -2.24 20.41 -13.69
CA PRO A 297 -2.44 20.66 -12.27
C PRO A 297 -2.21 19.39 -11.46
N ARG A 298 -1.88 19.56 -10.16
CA ARG A 298 -1.84 18.44 -9.21
C ARG A 298 -3.09 17.60 -9.39
N ALA A 299 -2.89 16.29 -9.61
CA ALA A 299 -3.99 15.36 -9.75
C ALA A 299 -4.26 14.68 -8.41
N THR A 300 -5.53 14.48 -8.12
CA THR A 300 -6.03 13.64 -7.01
C THR A 300 -6.75 12.45 -7.62
N PHE A 301 -6.83 11.35 -6.88
CA PHE A 301 -7.64 10.22 -7.30
C PHE A 301 -9.12 10.63 -7.31
N ASP A 302 -9.82 10.18 -8.34
CA ASP A 302 -11.26 10.43 -8.46
C ASP A 302 -12.02 9.85 -7.26
N LEU A 303 -13.00 10.59 -6.81
CA LEU A 303 -13.87 10.22 -5.70
C LEU A 303 -15.33 10.32 -6.15
N PRO A 304 -16.05 9.21 -6.25
CA PRO A 304 -17.47 9.21 -6.58
C PRO A 304 -18.29 10.05 -5.58
N GLU A 305 -19.29 10.76 -6.06
CA GLU A 305 -20.20 11.57 -5.22
C GLU A 305 -21.05 10.71 -4.26
N SER A 306 -21.18 9.42 -4.55
CA SER A 306 -21.84 8.43 -3.71
C SER A 306 -21.04 8.08 -2.43
N LEU A 307 -19.75 8.46 -2.35
CA LEU A 307 -18.94 8.25 -1.18
C LEU A 307 -19.03 9.42 -0.20
N VAL A 308 -18.97 9.07 1.08
CA VAL A 308 -18.92 10.03 2.18
C VAL A 308 -17.67 9.79 3.05
N GLU A 309 -17.08 10.88 3.51
CA GLU A 309 -15.96 10.86 4.45
C GLU A 309 -16.50 10.95 5.87
N VAL A 310 -16.02 10.07 6.77
CA VAL A 310 -16.44 10.01 8.18
C VAL A 310 -15.19 9.93 9.05
N GLU A 311 -15.20 10.65 10.18
CA GLU A 311 -14.16 10.53 11.20
C GLU A 311 -14.44 9.33 12.11
N LEU A 312 -13.47 8.46 12.25
CA LEU A 312 -13.57 7.18 12.94
C LEU A 312 -12.60 7.09 14.11
N CYS A 313 -13.04 6.42 15.15
CA CYS A 313 -12.16 5.96 16.20
C CYS A 313 -11.26 4.82 15.66
N PRO A 314 -9.92 4.94 15.75
CA PRO A 314 -9.00 3.95 15.20
C PRO A 314 -9.06 2.60 15.93
N GLN A 315 -9.65 2.54 17.14
CA GLN A 315 -9.74 1.32 17.92
C GLN A 315 -11.06 0.55 17.69
N SER A 316 -12.18 1.28 17.54
CA SER A 316 -13.49 0.65 17.35
C SER A 316 -13.94 0.58 15.90
N GLY A 317 -13.38 1.42 15.02
CA GLY A 317 -13.86 1.57 13.64
C GLY A 317 -15.23 2.26 13.52
N CYS A 318 -15.85 2.67 14.64
CA CYS A 318 -17.09 3.45 14.68
C CYS A 318 -16.82 4.95 14.55
N MET A 319 -17.88 5.75 14.36
CA MET A 319 -17.74 7.21 14.41
C MET A 319 -17.16 7.65 15.75
N ILE A 320 -16.38 8.74 15.74
CA ILE A 320 -15.81 9.30 16.97
C ILE A 320 -16.92 9.70 17.94
N GLY A 321 -16.70 9.39 19.23
CA GLY A 321 -17.49 9.91 20.33
C GLY A 321 -16.74 11.05 21.06
N PRO A 322 -17.39 11.70 22.03
CA PRO A 322 -16.80 12.80 22.79
C PRO A 322 -15.45 12.44 23.44
N TRP A 323 -15.27 11.18 23.78
CA TRP A 323 -14.10 10.66 24.51
C TRP A 323 -13.07 9.96 23.61
N CYS A 324 -13.18 10.13 22.27
CA CYS A 324 -12.23 9.59 21.30
C CYS A 324 -11.08 10.56 20.99
N ALA A 325 -10.94 11.66 21.73
CA ALA A 325 -9.84 12.61 21.53
C ALA A 325 -8.48 11.93 21.76
N GLU A 326 -7.47 12.34 20.99
CA GLU A 326 -6.11 11.81 21.09
C GLU A 326 -5.53 11.86 22.51
N SER A 327 -5.89 12.92 23.29
CA SER A 327 -5.50 13.06 24.69
C SER A 327 -5.96 11.91 25.61
N TYR A 328 -7.03 11.20 25.23
CA TYR A 328 -7.54 10.05 25.99
C TYR A 328 -7.14 8.71 25.38
N THR A 329 -6.98 8.63 24.07
CA THR A 329 -6.77 7.38 23.36
C THR A 329 -5.30 7.15 22.98
N GLY A 330 -4.48 8.20 23.01
CA GLY A 330 -3.12 8.22 22.48
C GLY A 330 -3.05 8.01 20.95
N ARG A 331 -4.19 8.07 20.26
CA ARG A 331 -4.28 7.91 18.79
C ARG A 331 -5.25 8.95 18.23
N PRO A 332 -4.84 9.70 17.16
CA PRO A 332 -5.74 10.63 16.50
C PRO A 332 -6.89 9.89 15.80
N ALA A 333 -8.02 10.57 15.64
CA ALA A 333 -9.09 10.10 14.79
C ALA A 333 -8.58 9.86 13.36
N VAL A 334 -9.14 8.85 12.71
CA VAL A 334 -8.82 8.52 11.32
C VAL A 334 -10.00 8.83 10.41
N ARG A 335 -9.73 9.24 9.18
CA ARG A 335 -10.77 9.45 8.17
C ARG A 335 -11.00 8.19 7.39
N GLY A 336 -12.26 7.84 7.20
CA GLY A 336 -12.71 6.68 6.45
C GLY A 336 -13.71 7.06 5.37
N TRP A 337 -13.74 6.25 4.31
CA TRP A 337 -14.61 6.46 3.16
C TRP A 337 -15.65 5.34 3.06
N PHE A 338 -16.90 5.71 2.90
CA PHE A 338 -18.03 4.78 2.89
C PHE A 338 -18.96 5.07 1.72
N LEU A 339 -19.52 4.03 1.14
CA LEU A 339 -20.70 4.20 0.31
C LEU A 339 -21.82 4.78 1.19
N ARG A 340 -22.45 5.84 0.74
CA ARG A 340 -23.53 6.50 1.49
C ARG A 340 -24.57 5.50 1.95
N GLY A 341 -24.85 5.49 3.26
CA GLY A 341 -25.75 4.53 3.91
C GLY A 341 -25.07 3.27 4.45
N THR A 342 -23.73 3.14 4.28
CA THR A 342 -22.95 2.03 4.89
C THR A 342 -21.98 2.53 5.98
N GLU A 343 -22.10 3.79 6.36
CA GLU A 343 -21.34 4.39 7.47
C GLU A 343 -21.66 3.66 8.79
N PRO A 344 -20.71 3.62 9.73
CA PRO A 344 -21.00 3.04 11.05
C PRO A 344 -22.18 3.73 11.72
N VAL A 345 -23.09 2.93 12.29
CA VAL A 345 -24.22 3.45 13.05
C VAL A 345 -23.79 3.61 14.51
N GLY A 346 -23.88 4.85 15.02
CA GLY A 346 -23.53 5.18 16.41
C GLY A 346 -22.05 5.54 16.61
N THR A 347 -21.80 6.10 17.79
CA THR A 347 -20.47 6.55 18.21
C THR A 347 -19.68 5.40 18.85
N CYS A 348 -18.37 5.62 19.01
CA CYS A 348 -17.45 4.65 19.60
C CYS A 348 -17.94 4.17 20.99
N PRO A 349 -18.09 2.85 21.18
CA PRO A 349 -18.51 2.29 22.45
C PRO A 349 -17.33 1.98 23.40
N PHE A 350 -16.08 2.23 22.98
CA PHE A 350 -14.89 1.83 23.75
C PHE A 350 -14.36 2.93 24.65
N HIS A 351 -14.74 4.18 24.40
CA HIS A 351 -14.25 5.32 25.15
C HIS A 351 -15.42 5.96 25.90
N GLU A 352 -15.43 5.79 27.20
CA GLU A 352 -16.41 6.34 28.12
C GLU A 352 -15.88 7.60 28.79
N GLU A 353 -16.77 8.37 29.38
CA GLU A 353 -16.41 9.54 30.24
C GLU A 353 -15.44 9.08 31.36
N PRO A 354 -14.25 9.70 31.45
CA PRO A 354 -13.35 9.36 32.54
C PRO A 354 -14.06 9.63 33.86
N PRO A 355 -13.95 8.74 34.86
CA PRO A 355 -14.58 8.94 36.16
C PRO A 355 -14.15 10.29 36.72
N ILE A 356 -15.14 11.14 37.08
CA ILE A 356 -14.87 12.41 37.73
C ILE A 356 -14.25 12.07 39.08
N THR A 357 -12.94 12.25 39.20
CA THR A 357 -12.28 12.15 40.50
C THR A 357 -12.62 13.42 41.28
N VAL A 358 -13.74 13.41 41.97
CA VAL A 358 -14.08 14.48 42.93
C VAL A 358 -13.15 14.28 44.11
N THR A 359 -12.05 15.02 44.15
CA THR A 359 -11.30 15.20 45.41
C THR A 359 -12.23 15.87 46.39
N PRO A 360 -12.44 15.30 47.58
CA PRO A 360 -13.30 15.96 48.58
C PRO A 360 -12.75 17.36 48.82
N HIS A 361 -13.60 18.34 48.63
CA HIS A 361 -13.30 19.74 48.95
C HIS A 361 -13.00 19.85 50.44
N ASP A 362 -11.81 20.37 50.80
CA ASP A 362 -11.52 20.70 52.20
C ASP A 362 -12.30 21.97 52.56
N PRO A 363 -13.31 21.87 53.40
CA PRO A 363 -14.13 23.03 53.76
C PRO A 363 -13.34 24.12 54.48
N ALA A 364 -12.08 23.88 54.88
CA ALA A 364 -11.24 24.84 55.59
C ALA A 364 -10.41 25.75 54.63
N ASP A 365 -10.33 25.47 53.35
CA ASP A 365 -9.57 26.27 52.36
C ASP A 365 -10.29 26.34 51.01
N PRO A 366 -11.26 27.24 50.86
CA PRO A 366 -12.06 27.36 49.64
C PRO A 366 -11.27 27.87 48.42
N ASP A 367 -10.08 28.43 48.64
CA ASP A 367 -9.27 29.01 47.55
C ASP A 367 -8.06 28.13 47.16
N ARG A 368 -7.85 27.00 47.83
CA ARG A 368 -6.75 26.11 47.56
C ARG A 368 -7.11 25.16 46.45
N ILE A 369 -6.42 25.29 45.30
CA ILE A 369 -6.43 24.27 44.24
C ILE A 369 -5.78 23.01 44.82
N PRO A 370 -6.46 21.85 44.91
CA PRO A 370 -5.87 20.63 45.43
C PRO A 370 -4.64 20.25 44.56
N LEU A 371 -3.46 20.28 45.15
CA LEU A 371 -2.28 19.63 44.56
C LEU A 371 -2.53 18.12 44.68
N LEU A 372 -2.27 17.39 43.59
CA LEU A 372 -2.23 15.95 43.64
C LEU A 372 -1.28 15.52 44.78
N PRO A 373 -1.65 14.53 45.59
CA PRO A 373 -0.76 13.98 46.61
C PRO A 373 0.55 13.51 45.97
N ASP A 374 1.68 13.85 46.58
CA ASP A 374 3.03 13.53 46.06
C ASP A 374 3.25 12.03 45.84
N ASP A 375 2.45 11.17 46.48
CA ASP A 375 2.47 9.71 46.38
C ASP A 375 1.79 9.17 45.08
N LEU A 376 1.12 10.00 44.31
CA LEU A 376 0.54 9.64 42.99
C LEU A 376 1.40 10.12 41.82
N LEU A 377 2.50 10.80 42.07
CA LEU A 377 3.45 11.12 41.01
C LEU A 377 4.32 9.90 40.76
N PRO A 378 4.47 9.42 39.52
CA PRO A 378 5.43 8.37 39.24
C PRO A 378 6.84 8.87 39.64
N ASP A 379 7.60 8.03 40.34
CA ASP A 379 9.00 8.28 40.66
C ASP A 379 9.79 8.56 39.38
N VAL A 380 9.92 9.83 39.03
CA VAL A 380 10.88 10.27 38.04
C VAL A 380 12.21 10.40 38.76
N PRO A 381 13.24 9.62 38.43
CA PRO A 381 14.57 9.77 39.01
C PRO A 381 15.03 11.22 38.79
N ARG A 382 15.23 11.95 39.86
CA ARG A 382 15.90 13.28 39.80
C ARG A 382 17.34 13.02 39.35
N GLU A 383 17.67 13.31 38.11
CA GLU A 383 19.06 13.43 37.70
C GLU A 383 19.70 14.54 38.54
N GLU A 384 20.59 14.14 39.44
CA GLU A 384 21.49 15.07 40.10
C GLU A 384 22.28 15.81 39.02
N SER A 385 22.15 17.11 38.99
CA SER A 385 22.90 18.00 38.10
C SER A 385 24.38 17.95 38.48
N ASP A 386 25.16 17.17 37.75
CA ASP A 386 26.63 17.22 37.79
C ASP A 386 27.11 18.48 37.06
N PRO A 387 27.74 19.44 37.76
CA PRO A 387 28.20 20.69 37.17
C PRO A 387 29.41 20.55 36.24
N SER A 388 29.94 19.36 36.03
CA SER A 388 31.19 19.13 35.28
C SER A 388 30.99 18.72 33.82
N ARG A 389 29.79 18.52 33.30
CA ARG A 389 29.56 18.24 31.89
C ARG A 389 29.51 19.53 31.05
N LYS A 390 30.65 19.94 30.60
CA LYS A 390 30.78 20.96 29.53
C LYS A 390 30.16 20.38 28.24
N SER A 391 29.16 21.10 27.74
CA SER A 391 28.51 20.84 26.45
C SER A 391 29.49 21.01 25.29
N ASN A 392 29.84 19.89 24.65
CA ASN A 392 30.44 19.94 23.33
C ASN A 392 29.32 19.79 22.28
N LEU A 393 28.62 20.86 22.00
CA LEU A 393 27.80 20.99 20.80
C LEU A 393 28.66 21.67 19.73
N PRO A 394 28.83 21.09 18.53
CA PRO A 394 29.49 21.78 17.45
C PRO A 394 28.59 22.90 16.94
N SER A 395 29.16 24.11 16.85
CA SER A 395 28.55 25.32 16.30
C SER A 395 28.05 25.08 14.88
N ARG A 396 26.79 25.41 14.62
CA ARG A 396 26.22 25.50 13.27
C ARG A 396 26.93 26.63 12.53
N GLY A 397 27.81 26.25 11.59
CA GLY A 397 28.32 27.15 10.57
C GLY A 397 27.22 27.46 9.55
N ASN A 398 26.95 28.73 9.39
CA ASN A 398 26.22 29.30 8.26
C ASN A 398 26.98 29.00 6.97
N ALA A 399 26.41 28.19 6.08
CA ALA A 399 26.82 28.17 4.70
C ALA A 399 25.53 28.11 3.84
N GLY A 400 25.11 29.28 3.41
CA GLY A 400 24.16 29.43 2.33
C GLY A 400 24.81 29.06 1.01
N GLU A 401 24.54 27.88 0.51
CA GLU A 401 24.78 27.55 -0.89
C GLU A 401 23.42 27.22 -1.54
N LYS A 402 23.04 28.07 -2.47
CA LYS A 402 21.97 27.82 -3.43
C LYS A 402 22.43 26.65 -4.29
N ARG A 403 21.83 25.49 -4.10
CA ARG A 403 21.92 24.39 -5.06
C ARG A 403 20.97 24.67 -6.22
N GLU A 404 21.51 25.07 -7.34
CA GLU A 404 20.86 25.04 -8.64
C GLU A 404 20.51 23.58 -8.96
N GLY A 405 19.22 23.32 -9.24
CA GLY A 405 18.71 22.00 -9.55
C GLY A 405 19.11 21.55 -10.95
N GLY A 406 20.27 20.89 -11.05
CA GLY A 406 20.61 20.06 -12.21
C GLY A 406 20.31 18.59 -11.94
N PRO A 407 20.05 17.78 -12.97
CA PRO A 407 19.76 16.35 -12.81
C PRO A 407 20.90 15.64 -12.10
N LEU A 408 20.56 14.76 -11.15
CA LEU A 408 21.50 14.02 -10.32
C LEU A 408 22.55 13.29 -11.16
N PRO A 409 23.86 13.44 -10.85
CA PRO A 409 24.97 12.99 -11.74
C PRO A 409 25.00 11.48 -12.06
N TRP A 410 24.31 10.65 -11.28
CA TRP A 410 24.23 9.22 -11.54
C TRP A 410 23.11 8.84 -12.52
N LEU A 411 22.04 9.63 -12.63
CA LEU A 411 20.97 9.47 -13.62
C LEU A 411 21.50 9.67 -15.05
N SER A 412 22.34 10.67 -15.24
CA SER A 412 23.00 10.88 -16.55
C SER A 412 23.92 9.72 -16.92
N ARG A 413 24.58 9.07 -15.95
CA ARG A 413 25.37 7.84 -16.18
C ARG A 413 24.52 6.63 -16.48
N TRP A 414 23.31 6.54 -15.89
CA TRP A 414 22.38 5.45 -16.11
C TRP A 414 21.75 5.54 -17.51
N PHE A 415 21.27 6.73 -17.93
CA PHE A 415 20.71 6.94 -19.27
C PHE A 415 21.80 6.90 -20.37
N ALA A 416 23.01 7.35 -20.14
CA ALA A 416 24.10 7.24 -21.10
C ALA A 416 24.49 5.78 -21.43
N ARG A 417 24.14 4.82 -20.57
CA ARG A 417 24.34 3.38 -20.83
C ARG A 417 23.28 2.78 -21.78
N PHE A 418 22.10 3.40 -21.88
CA PHE A 418 20.98 2.90 -22.69
C PHE A 418 20.73 3.70 -23.97
N ALA A 419 21.42 4.84 -24.17
CA ALA A 419 21.27 5.76 -25.30
C ALA A 419 22.36 5.64 -26.36
N ARG A 420 23.00 4.47 -26.50
CA ARG A 420 23.86 4.22 -27.66
C ARG A 420 23.13 3.32 -28.65
N PRO A 421 23.15 3.69 -29.94
CA PRO A 421 22.42 3.00 -31.01
C PRO A 421 22.88 1.56 -31.23
#